data_e1e4d54f3a6ee1ad868a65f2e99c3c1d
#
_entry.id   e1e4d54f3a6ee1ad868a65f2e99c3c1d
#
_cell.length_a   1.000
_cell.length_b   1.000
_cell.length_c   1.000
_cell.angle_alpha   90.00
_cell.angle_beta   90.00
_cell.angle_gamma   90.00
#
_symmetry.space_group_name_H-M   'P 1'
#
loop_
_entity.id
_entity.type
_entity.pdbx_description
1 polymer ?
#
loop_
_entity_poly.entity_id
_entity_poly.type
_entity_poly.pdbx_seq_one_letter_code
_entity_poly.pdbx_strand_id
1 'polypeptide(L)'
;MYFTERIQKRKRKVKIEGVKKHVKLHKVHGSINYFKKDFYIFEDNSIIYEKNLNFERLIITPGDSKYRKAWLDTRDFFKHADEAILKEEAYVFVGYGFNDIHIEQKIKRELIENKKSGIIITMDLSENAKQLIAQSKNLWAVCRDSKDNNTSLVLNQACKEPLILNNCNIWKINEFTREVLGD
;
A
#
# COMPACT_ATOMS: atom_id res chain seq x y z
N MET A 1 -18.49 22.10 -23.12
CA MET A 1 -17.33 22.99 -23.09
C MET A 1 -16.87 23.39 -21.67
N TYR A 2 -17.72 23.28 -20.62
CA TYR A 2 -17.39 23.63 -19.22
C TYR A 2 -16.57 22.60 -18.43
N PHE A 3 -16.53 21.34 -18.87
CA PHE A 3 -15.88 20.25 -18.12
C PHE A 3 -14.34 20.21 -18.31
N THR A 4 -13.85 20.59 -19.48
CA THR A 4 -12.41 20.55 -19.79
C THR A 4 -11.60 21.58 -19.00
N GLU A 5 -12.18 22.75 -18.72
CA GLU A 5 -11.49 23.80 -17.93
C GLU A 5 -11.39 23.44 -16.44
N ARG A 6 -12.37 22.73 -15.87
CA ARG A 6 -12.31 22.26 -14.47
C ARG A 6 -11.24 21.19 -14.23
N ILE A 7 -11.02 20.32 -15.22
CA ILE A 7 -10.00 19.25 -15.13
C ILE A 7 -8.58 19.83 -15.19
N GLN A 8 -8.34 20.82 -16.04
CA GLN A 8 -7.02 21.49 -16.10
C GLN A 8 -6.74 22.36 -14.86
N LYS A 9 -7.76 22.97 -14.25
CA LYS A 9 -7.58 23.77 -13.03
C LYS A 9 -7.29 22.93 -11.78
N ARG A 10 -7.68 21.66 -11.72
CA ARG A 10 -7.40 20.76 -10.57
C ARG A 10 -6.00 20.16 -10.56
N LYS A 11 -5.21 20.28 -11.63
CA LYS A 11 -3.75 20.02 -11.58
C LYS A 11 -2.95 21.07 -10.78
N ARG A 12 -3.59 22.09 -10.23
CA ARG A 12 -2.93 22.96 -9.27
C ARG A 12 -2.61 22.15 -8.02
N LYS A 13 -1.32 21.88 -7.81
CA LYS A 13 -0.81 21.49 -6.49
C LYS A 13 -1.37 22.52 -5.51
N VAL A 14 -2.30 22.11 -4.67
CA VAL A 14 -2.74 22.96 -3.55
C VAL A 14 -1.52 23.06 -2.65
N LYS A 15 -0.81 24.17 -2.73
CA LYS A 15 0.27 24.48 -1.82
C LYS A 15 -0.42 24.89 -0.51
N ILE A 16 -0.53 23.96 0.42
CA ILE A 16 -1.02 24.27 1.76
C ILE A 16 0.16 24.93 2.48
N GLU A 17 0.13 26.25 2.58
CA GLU A 17 1.13 26.98 3.34
C GLU A 17 1.08 26.56 4.81
N GLY A 18 2.25 26.30 5.40
CA GLY A 18 2.39 25.92 6.81
C GLY A 18 2.45 24.43 7.10
N VAL A 19 2.13 23.53 6.16
CA VAL A 19 2.27 22.07 6.37
C VAL A 19 3.69 21.64 6.07
N LYS A 20 4.48 21.41 7.11
CA LYS A 20 5.88 20.94 7.00
C LYS A 20 5.99 19.46 6.66
N LYS A 21 4.99 18.64 7.00
CA LYS A 21 4.95 17.20 6.76
C LYS A 21 3.62 16.81 6.11
N HIS A 22 3.65 15.93 5.13
CA HIS A 22 2.45 15.42 4.45
C HIS A 22 2.65 13.97 4.03
N VAL A 23 1.55 13.24 3.95
CA VAL A 23 1.50 11.88 3.42
C VAL A 23 0.99 11.93 1.99
N LYS A 24 1.68 11.23 1.07
CA LYS A 24 1.18 10.96 -0.28
C LYS A 24 0.47 9.63 -0.30
N LEU A 25 -0.80 9.62 -0.70
CA LEU A 25 -1.58 8.40 -0.86
C LEU A 25 -1.62 8.01 -2.36
N HIS A 26 -1.06 6.85 -2.69
CA HIS A 26 -1.10 6.26 -4.02
C HIS A 26 -2.15 5.14 -4.06
N LYS A 27 -3.31 5.40 -4.68
CA LYS A 27 -4.42 4.45 -4.79
C LYS A 27 -4.26 3.63 -6.08
N VAL A 28 -3.33 2.68 -6.09
CA VAL A 28 -2.91 1.95 -7.31
C VAL A 28 -4.01 1.14 -7.99
N HIS A 29 -5.01 0.68 -7.25
CA HIS A 29 -6.17 -0.03 -7.78
C HIS A 29 -7.38 0.88 -8.05
N GLY A 30 -7.17 2.19 -8.11
CA GLY A 30 -8.26 3.15 -8.25
C GLY A 30 -8.99 3.42 -6.95
N SER A 31 -10.14 4.07 -7.06
CA SER A 31 -10.94 4.48 -5.90
C SER A 31 -12.39 4.76 -6.32
N ILE A 32 -13.30 4.74 -5.35
CA ILE A 32 -14.72 5.07 -5.58
C ILE A 32 -14.94 6.49 -6.13
N ASN A 33 -13.99 7.39 -5.91
CA ASN A 33 -14.00 8.77 -6.38
C ASN A 33 -13.11 9.00 -7.62
N TYR A 34 -12.60 7.92 -8.23
CA TYR A 34 -11.89 7.98 -9.50
C TYR A 34 -12.83 7.64 -10.63
N PHE A 35 -12.81 8.47 -11.67
CA PHE A 35 -13.69 8.37 -12.82
C PHE A 35 -12.90 8.49 -14.11
N LYS A 36 -13.38 7.81 -15.16
CA LYS A 36 -12.86 7.88 -16.52
C LYS A 36 -13.94 8.36 -17.45
N LYS A 37 -13.59 9.34 -18.29
CA LYS A 37 -14.40 9.78 -19.43
C LYS A 37 -13.48 9.91 -20.63
N ASP A 38 -13.74 9.10 -21.66
CA ASP A 38 -12.89 8.99 -22.83
C ASP A 38 -11.44 8.67 -22.45
N PHE A 39 -10.51 9.57 -22.68
CA PHE A 39 -9.08 9.46 -22.34
C PHE A 39 -8.69 10.17 -21.03
N TYR A 40 -9.65 10.74 -20.31
CA TYR A 40 -9.37 11.54 -19.11
C TYR A 40 -9.75 10.77 -17.85
N ILE A 41 -8.79 10.73 -16.90
CA ILE A 41 -9.04 10.24 -15.55
C ILE A 41 -9.05 11.43 -14.60
N PHE A 42 -10.04 11.46 -13.71
CA PHE A 42 -10.19 12.54 -12.74
C PHE A 42 -10.70 12.02 -11.40
N GLU A 43 -10.44 12.77 -10.35
CA GLU A 43 -10.92 12.50 -9.00
C GLU A 43 -12.00 13.52 -8.62
N ASP A 44 -13.18 13.04 -8.17
CA ASP A 44 -14.25 13.90 -7.72
C ASP A 44 -15.07 13.27 -6.60
N ASN A 45 -15.07 13.91 -5.42
CA ASN A 45 -15.81 13.44 -4.26
C ASN A 45 -17.31 13.83 -4.33
N SER A 46 -17.67 14.86 -5.09
CA SER A 46 -19.05 15.37 -5.14
C SER A 46 -20.02 14.45 -5.88
N ILE A 47 -19.50 13.59 -6.75
CA ILE A 47 -20.31 12.70 -7.60
C ILE A 47 -20.21 11.23 -7.21
N ILE A 48 -19.65 10.91 -6.04
CA ILE A 48 -19.49 9.51 -5.58
C ILE A 48 -20.83 8.78 -5.51
N TYR A 49 -21.88 9.48 -5.09
CA TYR A 49 -23.24 8.91 -4.89
C TYR A 49 -24.19 9.07 -6.07
N GLU A 50 -23.72 9.72 -7.16
CA GLU A 50 -24.52 9.87 -8.37
C GLU A 50 -24.77 8.51 -9.04
N LYS A 51 -26.05 8.23 -9.37
CA LYS A 51 -26.45 6.95 -9.97
C LYS A 51 -26.34 6.95 -11.51
N ASN A 52 -26.60 8.09 -12.15
CA ASN A 52 -26.63 8.24 -13.60
C ASN A 52 -25.37 8.97 -14.08
N LEU A 53 -24.25 8.27 -14.13
CA LEU A 53 -22.98 8.82 -14.58
C LEU A 53 -22.78 8.58 -16.08
N ASN A 54 -22.42 9.62 -16.83
CA ASN A 54 -21.98 9.51 -18.22
C ASN A 54 -20.46 9.19 -18.32
N PHE A 55 -19.91 8.57 -17.27
CA PHE A 55 -18.49 8.18 -17.15
C PHE A 55 -18.35 6.94 -16.28
N GLU A 56 -17.26 6.23 -16.48
CA GLU A 56 -16.96 4.97 -15.82
C GLU A 56 -16.22 5.23 -14.47
N ARG A 57 -16.59 4.48 -13.42
CA ARG A 57 -15.81 4.45 -12.19
C ARG A 57 -14.55 3.61 -12.39
N LEU A 58 -13.42 4.13 -11.96
CA LEU A 58 -12.14 3.47 -12.13
C LEU A 58 -11.72 2.76 -10.83
N ILE A 59 -12.15 1.52 -10.71
CA ILE A 59 -11.77 0.60 -9.63
C ILE A 59 -11.34 -0.71 -10.28
N ILE A 60 -10.14 -1.17 -9.94
CA ILE A 60 -9.65 -2.49 -10.33
C ILE A 60 -10.11 -3.49 -9.27
N THR A 61 -11.05 -4.33 -9.63
CA THR A 61 -11.49 -5.45 -8.78
C THR A 61 -10.61 -6.67 -9.03
N PRO A 62 -10.37 -7.53 -8.02
CA PRO A 62 -9.68 -8.79 -8.22
C PRO A 62 -10.33 -9.64 -9.33
N GLY A 63 -9.53 -10.20 -10.25
CA GLY A 63 -9.99 -11.07 -11.34
C GLY A 63 -9.23 -10.82 -12.66
N ASP A 64 -8.84 -11.89 -13.34
CA ASP A 64 -7.87 -11.86 -14.45
C ASP A 64 -8.29 -11.08 -15.69
N SER A 65 -9.55 -11.15 -16.11
CA SER A 65 -10.00 -10.55 -17.38
C SER A 65 -10.18 -9.03 -17.30
N LYS A 66 -10.56 -8.51 -16.15
CA LYS A 66 -10.73 -7.07 -15.91
C LYS A 66 -9.41 -6.36 -15.62
N TYR A 67 -8.44 -7.10 -15.07
CA TYR A 67 -7.11 -6.59 -14.73
C TYR A 67 -6.37 -6.04 -15.95
N ARG A 68 -6.39 -6.75 -17.08
CA ARG A 68 -5.67 -6.33 -18.30
C ARG A 68 -6.20 -5.03 -18.89
N LYS A 69 -7.52 -4.85 -18.91
CA LYS A 69 -8.14 -3.63 -19.46
C LYS A 69 -7.92 -2.43 -18.53
N ALA A 70 -8.15 -2.64 -17.23
CA ALA A 70 -7.94 -1.62 -16.22
C ALA A 70 -6.45 -1.21 -16.07
N TRP A 71 -5.52 -2.15 -16.29
CA TRP A 71 -4.08 -1.91 -16.28
C TRP A 71 -3.63 -0.81 -17.24
N LEU A 72 -4.15 -0.80 -18.47
CA LEU A 72 -3.81 0.23 -19.46
C LEU A 72 -4.25 1.62 -19.01
N ASP A 73 -5.39 1.70 -18.34
CA ASP A 73 -5.99 2.95 -17.89
C ASP A 73 -5.37 3.47 -16.58
N THR A 74 -4.80 2.60 -15.75
CA THR A 74 -4.23 2.94 -14.44
C THR A 74 -2.71 2.96 -14.42
N ARG A 75 -2.07 2.82 -15.55
CA ARG A 75 -0.60 2.78 -15.67
C ARG A 75 0.11 3.93 -14.96
N ASP A 76 -0.47 5.12 -15.00
CA ASP A 76 0.09 6.30 -14.36
C ASP A 76 0.03 6.23 -12.82
N PHE A 77 -1.00 5.55 -12.24
CA PHE A 77 -1.08 5.35 -10.79
C PHE A 77 0.03 4.45 -10.29
N PHE A 78 0.27 3.35 -11.00
CA PHE A 78 1.37 2.44 -10.70
C PHE A 78 2.73 3.12 -10.86
N LYS A 79 2.92 3.93 -11.91
CA LYS A 79 4.18 4.66 -12.12
C LYS A 79 4.56 5.53 -10.92
N HIS A 80 3.62 6.30 -10.38
CA HIS A 80 3.90 7.13 -9.21
C HIS A 80 4.17 6.34 -7.93
N ALA A 81 3.47 5.20 -7.74
CA ALA A 81 3.74 4.30 -6.63
C ALA A 81 5.11 3.63 -6.78
N ASP A 82 5.46 3.22 -7.99
CA ASP A 82 6.76 2.65 -8.34
C ASP A 82 7.91 3.62 -8.05
N GLU A 83 7.76 4.87 -8.48
CA GLU A 83 8.74 5.92 -8.20
C GLU A 83 8.93 6.14 -6.68
N ALA A 84 7.83 6.07 -5.91
CA ALA A 84 7.89 6.15 -4.46
C ALA A 84 8.62 4.93 -3.86
N ILE A 85 8.28 3.71 -4.28
CA ILE A 85 8.95 2.48 -3.83
C ILE A 85 10.47 2.56 -4.10
N LEU A 86 10.87 2.99 -5.29
CA LEU A 86 12.29 3.06 -5.65
C LEU A 86 13.06 4.12 -4.86
N LYS A 87 12.40 5.19 -4.45
CA LYS A 87 13.01 6.33 -3.79
C LYS A 87 13.23 6.12 -2.29
N GLU A 88 12.33 5.41 -1.63
CA GLU A 88 12.37 5.27 -0.17
C GLU A 88 13.40 4.23 0.28
N GLU A 89 14.01 4.44 1.45
CA GLU A 89 15.05 3.59 2.03
C GLU A 89 14.49 2.47 2.92
N ALA A 90 13.28 2.63 3.41
CA ALA A 90 12.63 1.68 4.30
C ALA A 90 11.13 1.59 4.06
N TYR A 91 10.56 0.43 4.39
CA TYR A 91 9.15 0.12 4.15
C TYR A 91 8.45 -0.36 5.41
N VAL A 92 7.20 0.07 5.57
CA VAL A 92 6.27 -0.48 6.57
C VAL A 92 5.09 -1.09 5.83
N PHE A 93 4.87 -2.39 6.00
CA PHE A 93 3.77 -3.13 5.39
C PHE A 93 2.74 -3.45 6.47
N VAL A 94 1.51 -2.94 6.32
CA VAL A 94 0.43 -3.16 7.28
C VAL A 94 -0.66 -3.99 6.62
N GLY A 95 -0.89 -5.21 7.12
CA GLY A 95 -1.92 -6.12 6.60
C GLY A 95 -1.72 -6.51 5.13
N TYR A 96 -0.49 -6.44 4.62
CA TYR A 96 -0.17 -6.73 3.23
C TYR A 96 0.32 -8.15 3.05
N GLY A 97 -0.37 -8.91 2.19
CA GLY A 97 -0.11 -10.34 1.99
C GLY A 97 0.87 -10.67 0.86
N PHE A 98 1.43 -9.69 0.15
CA PHE A 98 2.32 -9.89 -1.00
C PHE A 98 1.72 -10.77 -2.10
N ASN A 99 0.45 -10.50 -2.45
CA ASN A 99 -0.28 -11.21 -3.52
C ASN A 99 -0.50 -10.36 -4.78
N ASP A 100 0.04 -9.14 -4.82
CA ASP A 100 -0.06 -8.23 -5.97
C ASP A 100 1.22 -8.27 -6.79
N ILE A 101 1.22 -9.06 -7.84
CA ILE A 101 2.39 -9.33 -8.70
C ILE A 101 3.07 -8.04 -9.19
N HIS A 102 2.29 -6.99 -9.46
CA HIS A 102 2.82 -5.76 -10.07
C HIS A 102 3.64 -4.92 -9.09
N ILE A 103 3.19 -4.84 -7.84
CA ILE A 103 3.89 -4.11 -6.77
C ILE A 103 4.96 -5.01 -6.15
N GLU A 104 4.64 -6.29 -5.98
CA GLU A 104 5.47 -7.27 -5.29
C GLU A 104 6.84 -7.45 -5.93
N GLN A 105 6.93 -7.56 -7.26
CA GLN A 105 8.21 -7.74 -7.95
C GLN A 105 9.21 -6.63 -7.64
N LYS A 106 8.75 -5.38 -7.56
CA LYS A 106 9.61 -4.24 -7.24
C LYS A 106 10.01 -4.24 -5.78
N ILE A 107 9.05 -4.45 -4.88
CA ILE A 107 9.33 -4.54 -3.45
C ILE A 107 10.33 -5.67 -3.16
N LYS A 108 10.16 -6.85 -3.76
CA LYS A 108 11.09 -7.97 -3.61
C LYS A 108 12.51 -7.58 -4.04
N ARG A 109 12.64 -6.93 -5.20
CA ARG A 109 13.95 -6.47 -5.67
C ARG A 109 14.61 -5.50 -4.71
N GLU A 110 13.86 -4.51 -4.20
CA GLU A 110 14.38 -3.52 -3.27
C GLU A 110 14.81 -4.14 -1.92
N LEU A 111 14.04 -5.10 -1.41
CA LEU A 111 14.35 -5.76 -0.14
C LEU A 111 15.48 -6.80 -0.25
N ILE A 112 15.53 -7.57 -1.34
CA ILE A 112 16.48 -8.69 -1.48
C ILE A 112 17.77 -8.21 -2.12
N GLU A 113 17.71 -7.55 -3.29
CA GLU A 113 18.89 -7.16 -4.07
C GLU A 113 19.50 -5.86 -3.53
N ASN A 114 18.68 -4.83 -3.31
CA ASN A 114 19.10 -3.52 -2.83
C ASN A 114 19.20 -3.45 -1.30
N LYS A 115 18.84 -4.54 -0.59
CA LYS A 115 18.98 -4.69 0.87
C LYS A 115 18.32 -3.59 1.68
N LYS A 116 17.27 -2.98 1.15
CA LYS A 116 16.48 -1.98 1.89
C LYS A 116 15.80 -2.61 3.09
N SER A 117 15.53 -1.81 4.09
CA SER A 117 14.91 -2.27 5.33
C SER A 117 13.40 -2.32 5.23
N GLY A 118 12.77 -3.25 5.94
CA GLY A 118 11.32 -3.33 5.99
C GLY A 118 10.80 -3.99 7.26
N ILE A 119 9.56 -3.66 7.60
CA ILE A 119 8.82 -4.32 8.66
C ILE A 119 7.40 -4.64 8.21
N ILE A 120 6.98 -5.86 8.44
CA ILE A 120 5.60 -6.34 8.19
C ILE A 120 4.87 -6.36 9.53
N ILE A 121 3.71 -5.71 9.59
CA ILE A 121 2.83 -5.70 10.77
C ILE A 121 1.50 -6.29 10.32
N THR A 122 1.14 -7.46 10.83
CA THR A 122 -0.05 -8.18 10.36
C THR A 122 -0.61 -9.10 11.43
N MET A 123 -1.87 -9.48 11.28
CA MET A 123 -2.46 -10.50 12.11
C MET A 123 -1.86 -11.88 11.80
N ASP A 124 -1.85 -12.26 10.52
CA ASP A 124 -1.33 -13.55 10.07
C ASP A 124 -0.39 -13.34 8.87
N LEU A 125 0.68 -14.12 8.79
CA LEU A 125 1.64 -14.08 7.68
C LEU A 125 1.18 -14.98 6.54
N SER A 126 1.08 -14.42 5.34
CA SER A 126 0.88 -15.21 4.11
C SER A 126 2.14 -16.04 3.78
N GLU A 127 2.01 -17.05 2.95
CA GLU A 127 3.15 -17.84 2.49
C GLU A 127 4.15 -16.99 1.69
N ASN A 128 3.67 -16.05 0.88
CA ASN A 128 4.54 -15.10 0.16
C ASN A 128 5.35 -14.21 1.12
N ALA A 129 4.72 -13.73 2.20
CA ALA A 129 5.41 -12.97 3.24
C ALA A 129 6.49 -13.80 3.94
N LYS A 130 6.19 -15.04 4.31
CA LYS A 130 7.16 -15.96 4.93
C LYS A 130 8.37 -16.23 4.02
N GLN A 131 8.12 -16.50 2.74
CA GLN A 131 9.19 -16.68 1.74
C GLN A 131 10.06 -15.43 1.61
N LEU A 132 9.46 -14.25 1.62
CA LEU A 132 10.19 -12.99 1.51
C LEU A 132 11.06 -12.73 2.75
N ILE A 133 10.55 -13.00 3.95
CA ILE A 133 11.32 -12.91 5.21
C ILE A 133 12.54 -13.85 5.15
N ALA A 134 12.36 -15.07 4.66
CA ALA A 134 13.44 -16.04 4.54
C ALA A 134 14.55 -15.62 3.54
N GLN A 135 14.24 -14.72 2.61
CA GLN A 135 15.16 -14.25 1.56
C GLN A 135 15.79 -12.88 1.87
N SER A 136 15.27 -12.12 2.83
CA SER A 136 15.70 -10.75 3.11
C SER A 136 16.14 -10.58 4.55
N LYS A 137 17.44 -10.33 4.76
CA LYS A 137 18.05 -10.13 6.09
C LYS A 137 17.51 -8.89 6.81
N ASN A 138 17.12 -7.87 6.07
CA ASN A 138 16.69 -6.57 6.60
C ASN A 138 15.16 -6.48 6.71
N LEU A 139 14.43 -7.58 6.50
CA LEU A 139 12.99 -7.63 6.64
C LEU A 139 12.59 -8.30 7.94
N TRP A 140 11.90 -7.55 8.76
CA TRP A 140 11.31 -8.02 10.02
C TRP A 140 9.81 -8.24 9.85
N ALA A 141 9.24 -9.11 10.63
CA ALA A 141 7.79 -9.26 10.71
C ALA A 141 7.33 -9.33 12.16
N VAL A 142 6.22 -8.68 12.41
CA VAL A 142 5.47 -8.76 13.68
C VAL A 142 4.08 -9.27 13.34
N CYS A 143 3.74 -10.45 13.87
CA CYS A 143 2.43 -11.04 13.69
C CYS A 143 1.86 -11.55 15.00
N ARG A 144 0.57 -11.87 14.97
CA ARG A 144 -0.12 -12.45 16.12
C ARG A 144 0.35 -13.90 16.34
N ASP A 145 0.45 -14.32 17.59
CA ASP A 145 0.48 -15.76 17.90
C ASP A 145 -0.91 -16.37 17.67
N SER A 146 -0.98 -17.44 16.87
CA SER A 146 -2.24 -18.14 16.60
C SER A 146 -2.90 -18.75 17.86
N LYS A 147 -2.13 -18.97 18.91
CA LYS A 147 -2.57 -19.56 20.16
C LYS A 147 -3.04 -18.52 21.20
N ASP A 148 -2.53 -17.29 21.10
CA ASP A 148 -2.85 -16.23 22.05
C ASP A 148 -2.90 -14.86 21.35
N ASN A 149 -4.09 -14.24 21.34
CA ASN A 149 -4.32 -12.93 20.74
C ASN A 149 -3.57 -11.78 21.45
N ASN A 150 -3.10 -12.01 22.68
CA ASN A 150 -2.35 -11.01 23.44
C ASN A 150 -0.83 -11.16 23.29
N THR A 151 -0.39 -12.05 22.41
CA THR A 151 1.02 -12.34 22.17
C THR A 151 1.39 -11.97 20.74
N SER A 152 2.53 -11.30 20.58
CA SER A 152 3.14 -11.05 19.28
C SER A 152 4.34 -11.94 19.04
N LEU A 153 4.50 -12.38 17.81
CA LEU A 153 5.67 -13.08 17.32
C LEU A 153 6.49 -12.11 16.45
N VAL A 154 7.80 -12.03 16.72
CA VAL A 154 8.72 -11.26 15.91
C VAL A 154 9.64 -12.21 15.15
N LEU A 155 9.69 -12.07 13.82
CA LEU A 155 10.42 -12.95 12.91
C LEU A 155 11.42 -12.15 12.07
N ASN A 156 12.56 -12.78 11.82
CA ASN A 156 13.54 -12.31 10.85
C ASN A 156 14.36 -13.52 10.36
N GLN A 157 14.96 -13.43 9.20
CA GLN A 157 15.81 -14.49 8.63
C GLN A 157 16.93 -14.97 9.59
N ALA A 158 17.51 -14.06 10.38
CA ALA A 158 18.58 -14.37 11.30
C ALA A 158 18.10 -15.13 12.57
N CYS A 159 16.80 -15.12 12.86
CA CYS A 159 16.22 -15.78 14.01
C CYS A 159 15.80 -17.20 13.62
N LYS A 160 16.38 -18.23 14.28
CA LYS A 160 16.00 -19.64 14.05
C LYS A 160 14.53 -19.89 14.46
N GLU A 161 14.10 -19.22 15.53
CA GLU A 161 12.74 -19.28 16.06
C GLU A 161 12.19 -17.87 16.27
N PRO A 162 10.87 -17.66 16.18
CA PRO A 162 10.26 -16.38 16.46
C PRO A 162 10.54 -15.93 17.91
N LEU A 163 10.84 -14.66 18.09
CA LEU A 163 10.84 -14.06 19.43
C LEU A 163 9.39 -13.87 19.87
N ILE A 164 9.05 -14.38 21.05
CA ILE A 164 7.70 -14.35 21.61
C ILE A 164 7.60 -13.19 22.60
N LEU A 165 6.67 -12.27 22.36
CA LEU A 165 6.36 -11.13 23.22
C LEU A 165 5.00 -11.34 23.87
N ASN A 166 5.00 -11.91 25.07
CA ASN A 166 3.79 -12.17 25.84
C ASN A 166 3.15 -10.86 26.34
N ASN A 167 1.81 -10.81 26.39
CA ASN A 167 1.02 -9.66 26.81
C ASN A 167 1.38 -8.37 26.04
N CYS A 168 1.72 -8.53 24.76
CA CYS A 168 2.17 -7.46 23.88
C CYS A 168 1.51 -7.60 22.51
N ASN A 169 0.65 -6.66 22.14
CA ASN A 169 -0.19 -6.71 20.95
C ASN A 169 0.36 -5.86 19.79
N ILE A 170 1.69 -5.72 19.67
CA ILE A 170 2.29 -4.87 18.63
C ILE A 170 2.09 -5.38 17.18
N TRP A 171 1.45 -6.54 17.00
CA TRP A 171 0.92 -6.94 15.70
C TRP A 171 -0.24 -6.06 15.21
N LYS A 172 -0.84 -5.24 16.11
CA LYS A 172 -1.82 -4.21 15.76
C LYS A 172 -1.09 -2.90 15.52
N ILE A 173 -1.40 -2.21 14.42
CA ILE A 173 -0.68 -1.00 14.04
C ILE A 173 -0.75 0.12 15.07
N ASN A 174 -1.89 0.31 15.73
CA ASN A 174 -2.05 1.31 16.79
C ASN A 174 -1.17 1.01 18.03
N GLU A 175 -1.06 -0.27 18.41
CA GLU A 175 -0.20 -0.68 19.50
C GLU A 175 1.28 -0.57 19.11
N PHE A 176 1.61 -0.93 17.84
CA PHE A 176 2.94 -0.78 17.30
C PHE A 176 3.40 0.68 17.31
N THR A 177 2.57 1.62 16.85
CA THR A 177 2.92 3.03 16.85
C THR A 177 3.14 3.54 18.26
N ARG A 178 2.28 3.19 19.20
CA ARG A 178 2.40 3.60 20.60
C ARG A 178 3.66 3.04 21.26
N GLU A 179 3.89 1.73 21.18
CA GLU A 179 4.93 1.04 21.96
C GLU A 179 6.32 1.11 21.29
N VAL A 180 6.37 1.18 19.96
CA VAL A 180 7.64 1.11 19.21
C VAL A 180 8.05 2.48 18.67
N LEU A 181 7.11 3.29 18.20
CA LEU A 181 7.41 4.61 17.63
C LEU A 181 7.28 5.75 18.64
N GLY A 182 6.65 5.54 19.79
CA GLY A 182 6.62 6.49 20.88
C GLY A 182 5.63 7.65 20.67
N ASP A 183 4.40 7.34 20.24
CA ASP A 183 3.29 8.30 20.14
C ASP A 183 2.63 8.55 21.48
#